data_5c8703ce89139c63be954d83308615f8
#
_entry.id   5c8703ce89139c63be954d83308615f8
#
_cell.length_a   1.000
_cell.length_b   1.000
_cell.length_c   1.000
_cell.angle_alpha   90.00
_cell.angle_beta   90.00
_cell.angle_gamma   90.00
#
_symmetry.space_group_name_H-M   'P 1'
#
loop_
_entity.id
_entity.type
_entity.pdbx_description
1 polymer ?
#
loop_
_entity_poly.entity_id
_entity_poly.type
_entity_poly.pdbx_seq_one_letter_code
_entity_poly.pdbx_strand_id
1 'polypeptide(L)'
;MNYEKTKELVKSGHQLVVLLGKQNGMHEAASLVQRMAGQLDVLIAVLREKTKQCDQLAAENAGLKAFGDKLDRMHNDLNGEGTGIQGRAEVACQQIALEAALEEFDAIKTPATDAFLREVRAQAITSALDSLDGVFDTDCVMETNGISYEEAEQRTTGALAVNSALIEFAAELRKGGAA
;
A
#
# COMPACT_ATOMS: atom_id res chain seq x y z
N MET A 1 -10.33 2.23 -18.43
CA MET A 1 -9.28 1.72 -19.35
C MET A 1 -9.71 0.36 -19.86
N ASN A 2 -9.65 0.10 -21.19
CA ASN A 2 -10.18 -1.16 -21.73
C ASN A 2 -9.09 -2.25 -21.64
N TYR A 3 -9.15 -3.08 -20.61
CA TYR A 3 -8.22 -4.17 -20.30
C TYR A 3 -7.99 -5.13 -21.48
N GLU A 4 -9.04 -5.46 -22.22
CA GLU A 4 -8.94 -6.40 -23.34
C GLU A 4 -8.09 -5.81 -24.47
N LYS A 5 -8.29 -4.53 -24.81
CA LYS A 5 -7.45 -3.85 -25.82
C LYS A 5 -5.98 -3.82 -25.42
N THR A 6 -5.68 -3.63 -24.13
CA THR A 6 -4.29 -3.61 -23.65
C THR A 6 -3.66 -5.01 -23.74
N LYS A 7 -4.40 -6.07 -23.41
CA LYS A 7 -3.94 -7.46 -23.60
C LYS A 7 -3.67 -7.79 -25.07
N GLU A 8 -4.54 -7.36 -25.95
CA GLU A 8 -4.35 -7.56 -27.40
C GLU A 8 -3.09 -6.82 -27.88
N LEU A 9 -2.83 -5.63 -27.38
CA LEU A 9 -1.62 -4.86 -27.69
C LEU A 9 -0.35 -5.59 -27.24
N VAL A 10 -0.34 -6.15 -26.03
CA VAL A 10 0.77 -6.99 -25.53
C VAL A 10 0.99 -8.20 -26.41
N LYS A 11 -0.08 -8.92 -26.75
CA LYS A 11 -0.02 -10.07 -27.65
C LYS A 11 0.56 -9.70 -29.03
N SER A 12 0.12 -8.59 -29.57
CA SER A 12 0.65 -8.05 -30.85
C SER A 12 2.12 -7.67 -30.72
N GLY A 13 2.54 -7.10 -29.58
CA GLY A 13 3.95 -6.82 -29.27
C GLY A 13 4.81 -8.08 -29.31
N HIS A 14 4.39 -9.15 -28.64
CA HIS A 14 5.11 -10.43 -28.66
C HIS A 14 5.16 -11.08 -30.07
N GLN A 15 4.08 -10.95 -30.84
CA GLN A 15 4.08 -11.41 -32.24
C GLN A 15 5.07 -10.62 -33.09
N LEU A 16 5.14 -9.29 -32.92
CA LEU A 16 6.09 -8.45 -33.61
C LEU A 16 7.55 -8.78 -33.27
N VAL A 17 7.85 -9.15 -32.01
CA VAL A 17 9.18 -9.63 -31.62
C VAL A 17 9.59 -10.85 -32.42
N VAL A 18 8.69 -11.83 -32.60
CA VAL A 18 8.96 -13.04 -33.38
C VAL A 18 9.22 -12.72 -34.86
N LEU A 19 8.48 -11.76 -35.42
CA LEU A 19 8.67 -11.34 -36.82
C LEU A 19 10.00 -10.59 -37.01
N LEU A 20 10.31 -9.65 -36.14
CA LEU A 20 11.56 -8.87 -36.19
C LEU A 20 12.79 -9.74 -35.94
N GLY A 21 12.71 -10.73 -35.03
CA GLY A 21 13.81 -11.64 -34.73
C GLY A 21 14.22 -12.57 -35.89
N LYS A 22 13.33 -12.73 -36.89
CA LYS A 22 13.62 -13.48 -38.12
C LYS A 22 14.31 -12.64 -39.22
N GLN A 23 14.36 -11.33 -39.04
CA GLN A 23 14.97 -10.43 -40.01
C GLN A 23 16.38 -10.04 -39.58
N ASN A 24 17.35 -10.20 -40.51
CA ASN A 24 18.74 -9.82 -40.28
C ASN A 24 18.85 -8.31 -39.97
N GLY A 25 19.56 -7.98 -38.89
CA GLY A 25 19.79 -6.58 -38.45
C GLY A 25 18.69 -5.96 -37.59
N MET A 26 17.61 -6.67 -37.26
CA MET A 26 16.49 -6.14 -36.45
C MET A 26 16.47 -6.63 -34.99
N HIS A 27 17.56 -7.22 -34.52
CA HIS A 27 17.64 -7.81 -33.17
C HIS A 27 17.48 -6.76 -32.05
N GLU A 28 18.01 -5.55 -32.23
CA GLU A 28 17.85 -4.48 -31.23
C GLU A 28 16.40 -4.00 -31.17
N ALA A 29 15.74 -3.83 -32.31
CA ALA A 29 14.32 -3.47 -32.36
C ALA A 29 13.45 -4.54 -31.73
N ALA A 30 13.72 -5.82 -31.99
CA ALA A 30 13.03 -6.95 -31.36
C ALA A 30 13.19 -6.92 -29.84
N SER A 31 14.42 -6.67 -29.34
CA SER A 31 14.70 -6.56 -27.90
C SER A 31 13.98 -5.39 -27.25
N LEU A 32 13.88 -4.25 -27.91
CA LEU A 32 13.12 -3.09 -27.42
C LEU A 32 11.63 -3.40 -27.30
N VAL A 33 11.04 -3.96 -28.36
CA VAL A 33 9.61 -4.33 -28.37
C VAL A 33 9.32 -5.37 -27.31
N GLN A 34 10.21 -6.36 -27.11
CA GLN A 34 10.07 -7.37 -26.06
C GLN A 34 10.03 -6.74 -24.64
N ARG A 35 10.95 -5.79 -24.38
CA ARG A 35 10.96 -5.07 -23.10
C ARG A 35 9.69 -4.26 -22.89
N MET A 36 9.23 -3.56 -23.92
CA MET A 36 7.98 -2.79 -23.86
C MET A 36 6.77 -3.69 -23.60
N ALA A 37 6.65 -4.80 -24.30
CA ALA A 37 5.57 -5.77 -24.09
C ALA A 37 5.61 -6.34 -22.66
N GLY A 38 6.78 -6.72 -22.17
CA GLY A 38 6.95 -7.21 -20.80
C GLY A 38 6.59 -6.14 -19.73
N GLN A 39 6.96 -4.89 -19.94
CA GLN A 39 6.55 -3.81 -19.02
C GLN A 39 5.03 -3.57 -19.03
N LEU A 40 4.39 -3.68 -20.20
CA LEU A 40 2.93 -3.57 -20.29
C LEU A 40 2.23 -4.72 -19.54
N ASP A 41 2.74 -5.94 -19.60
CA ASP A 41 2.22 -7.08 -18.82
C ASP A 41 2.30 -6.81 -17.32
N VAL A 42 3.45 -6.32 -16.84
CA VAL A 42 3.62 -5.94 -15.43
C VAL A 42 2.64 -4.85 -15.03
N LEU A 43 2.50 -3.79 -15.85
CA LEU A 43 1.57 -2.70 -15.58
C LEU A 43 0.11 -3.18 -15.52
N ILE A 44 -0.29 -4.11 -16.39
CA ILE A 44 -1.62 -4.71 -16.36
C ILE A 44 -1.83 -5.47 -15.04
N ALA A 45 -0.86 -6.24 -14.59
CA ALA A 45 -0.93 -6.98 -13.33
C ALA A 45 -1.07 -6.03 -12.13
N VAL A 46 -0.24 -4.99 -12.07
CA VAL A 46 -0.29 -3.96 -11.02
C VAL A 46 -1.64 -3.23 -11.01
N LEU A 47 -2.14 -2.83 -12.17
CA LEU A 47 -3.44 -2.14 -12.26
C LEU A 47 -4.60 -3.02 -11.78
N ARG A 48 -4.58 -4.32 -12.09
CA ARG A 48 -5.61 -5.25 -11.58
C ARG A 48 -5.58 -5.35 -10.07
N GLU A 49 -4.40 -5.49 -9.50
CA GLU A 49 -4.25 -5.55 -8.05
C GLU A 49 -4.71 -4.25 -7.40
N LYS A 50 -4.31 -3.10 -7.95
CA LYS A 50 -4.76 -1.78 -7.45
C LYS A 50 -6.27 -1.59 -7.58
N THR A 51 -6.89 -2.02 -8.67
CA THR A 51 -8.35 -1.98 -8.81
C THR A 51 -9.02 -2.82 -7.72
N LYS A 52 -8.54 -4.06 -7.50
CA LYS A 52 -9.05 -4.92 -6.43
C LYS A 52 -8.92 -4.28 -5.05
N GLN A 53 -7.77 -3.65 -4.76
CA GLN A 53 -7.57 -2.93 -3.50
C GLN A 53 -8.54 -1.75 -3.36
N CYS A 54 -8.77 -0.98 -4.43
CA CYS A 54 -9.75 0.11 -4.42
C CYS A 54 -11.17 -0.41 -4.16
N ASP A 55 -11.57 -1.52 -4.79
CA ASP A 55 -12.90 -2.12 -4.58
C ASP A 55 -13.07 -2.61 -3.13
N GLN A 56 -12.03 -3.20 -2.54
CA GLN A 56 -12.03 -3.63 -1.14
C GLN A 56 -12.15 -2.44 -0.19
N LEU A 57 -11.36 -1.38 -0.39
CA LEU A 57 -11.42 -0.16 0.41
C LEU A 57 -12.78 0.54 0.27
N ALA A 58 -13.36 0.54 -0.93
CA ALA A 58 -14.70 1.08 -1.16
C ALA A 58 -15.78 0.29 -0.39
N ALA A 59 -15.66 -1.04 -0.35
CA ALA A 59 -16.57 -1.90 0.42
C ALA A 59 -16.45 -1.66 1.93
N GLU A 60 -15.23 -1.54 2.46
CA GLU A 60 -14.98 -1.21 3.87
C GLU A 60 -15.54 0.17 4.22
N ASN A 61 -15.32 1.17 3.36
CA ASN A 61 -15.84 2.52 3.54
C ASN A 61 -17.39 2.55 3.51
N ALA A 62 -18.00 1.74 2.62
CA ALA A 62 -19.46 1.60 2.59
C ALA A 62 -20.01 0.97 3.90
N GLY A 63 -19.29 0.00 4.48
CA GLY A 63 -19.63 -0.61 5.77
C GLY A 63 -19.58 0.40 6.92
N LEU A 64 -18.49 1.18 7.00
CA LEU A 64 -18.32 2.22 8.01
C LEU A 64 -19.39 3.32 7.88
N LYS A 65 -19.72 3.72 6.63
CA LYS A 65 -20.77 4.70 6.37
C LYS A 65 -22.15 4.17 6.78
N ALA A 66 -22.47 2.92 6.46
CA ALA A 66 -23.73 2.28 6.86
C ALA A 66 -23.86 2.22 8.39
N PHE A 67 -22.76 1.98 9.11
CA PHE A 67 -22.72 2.07 10.56
C PHE A 67 -22.99 3.49 11.05
N GLY A 68 -22.35 4.50 10.47
CA GLY A 68 -22.61 5.90 10.78
C GLY A 68 -24.08 6.29 10.57
N ASP A 69 -24.69 5.89 9.45
CA ASP A 69 -26.10 6.13 9.15
C ASP A 69 -27.05 5.42 10.16
N LYS A 70 -26.63 4.26 10.69
CA LYS A 70 -27.37 3.56 11.74
C LYS A 70 -27.28 4.27 13.06
N LEU A 71 -26.09 4.73 13.44
CA LEU A 71 -25.85 5.47 14.67
C LEU A 71 -26.64 6.78 14.69
N ASP A 72 -26.67 7.50 13.56
CA ASP A 72 -27.46 8.74 13.41
C ASP A 72 -28.97 8.49 13.59
N ARG A 73 -29.50 7.40 12.99
CA ARG A 73 -30.91 7.02 13.20
C ARG A 73 -31.20 6.69 14.68
N MET A 74 -30.34 5.90 15.33
CA MET A 74 -30.49 5.57 16.74
C MET A 74 -30.45 6.83 17.61
N HIS A 75 -29.57 7.78 17.32
CA HIS A 75 -29.51 9.05 18.02
C HIS A 75 -30.79 9.85 17.84
N ASN A 76 -31.31 9.95 16.63
CA ASN A 76 -32.55 10.69 16.35
C ASN A 76 -33.78 10.05 16.99
N ASP A 77 -33.86 8.72 17.01
CA ASP A 77 -34.95 7.96 17.65
C ASP A 77 -34.96 8.11 19.18
N LEU A 78 -33.81 8.41 19.79
CA LEU A 78 -33.62 8.55 21.24
C LEU A 78 -33.73 10.02 21.71
N ASN A 79 -33.78 10.99 20.81
CA ASN A 79 -33.94 12.40 21.11
C ASN A 79 -35.39 12.75 21.42
N GLY A 80 -35.87 12.35 22.61
CA GLY A 80 -37.16 12.77 23.14
C GLY A 80 -37.02 13.95 24.11
N GLU A 81 -38.01 14.79 24.20
CA GLU A 81 -38.08 15.93 25.14
C GLU A 81 -38.57 15.45 26.55
N GLY A 82 -37.78 14.63 27.26
CA GLY A 82 -38.16 14.08 28.55
C GLY A 82 -37.48 14.80 29.74
N THR A 83 -38.26 15.24 30.73
CA THR A 83 -37.78 15.72 32.01
C THR A 83 -38.18 14.80 33.17
N GLY A 84 -37.41 14.78 34.26
CA GLY A 84 -37.73 13.98 35.46
C GLY A 84 -37.46 12.49 35.35
N ILE A 85 -38.43 11.64 35.69
CA ILE A 85 -38.30 10.17 35.62
C ILE A 85 -38.15 9.69 34.17
N GLN A 86 -38.85 10.33 33.25
CA GLN A 86 -38.77 10.07 31.81
C GLN A 86 -37.37 10.39 31.30
N GLY A 87 -36.76 11.52 31.66
CA GLY A 87 -35.41 11.86 31.24
C GLY A 87 -34.35 10.89 31.77
N ARG A 88 -34.51 10.28 32.94
CA ARG A 88 -33.61 9.24 33.45
C ARG A 88 -33.74 7.91 32.70
N ALA A 89 -34.95 7.55 32.32
CA ALA A 89 -35.18 6.37 31.49
C ALA A 89 -34.58 6.53 30.06
N GLU A 90 -34.71 7.74 29.52
CA GLU A 90 -34.14 8.14 28.23
C GLU A 90 -32.60 8.03 28.25
N VAL A 91 -31.93 8.58 29.27
CA VAL A 91 -30.48 8.50 29.44
C VAL A 91 -30.03 7.01 29.55
N ALA A 92 -30.78 6.18 30.28
CA ALA A 92 -30.47 4.75 30.38
C ALA A 92 -30.62 4.02 29.03
N CYS A 93 -31.67 4.36 28.25
CA CYS A 93 -31.85 3.81 26.90
C CYS A 93 -30.74 4.28 25.95
N GLN A 94 -30.33 5.55 26.03
CA GLN A 94 -29.21 6.09 25.22
C GLN A 94 -27.91 5.37 25.55
N GLN A 95 -27.64 5.10 26.81
CA GLN A 95 -26.44 4.39 27.24
C GLN A 95 -26.40 2.95 26.68
N ILE A 96 -27.48 2.20 26.77
CA ILE A 96 -27.61 0.85 26.22
C ILE A 96 -27.44 0.87 24.70
N ALA A 97 -28.05 1.86 24.03
CA ALA A 97 -27.91 2.01 22.58
C ALA A 97 -26.48 2.35 22.15
N LEU A 98 -25.78 3.19 22.94
CA LEU A 98 -24.40 3.53 22.69
C LEU A 98 -23.45 2.32 22.89
N GLU A 99 -23.67 1.54 23.95
CA GLU A 99 -22.93 0.29 24.20
C GLU A 99 -23.10 -0.69 23.04
N ALA A 100 -24.33 -0.92 22.58
CA ALA A 100 -24.61 -1.78 21.44
C ALA A 100 -23.97 -1.25 20.15
N ALA A 101 -23.95 0.07 19.94
CA ALA A 101 -23.29 0.68 18.79
C ALA A 101 -21.76 0.53 18.84
N LEU A 102 -21.15 0.63 20.03
CA LEU A 102 -19.73 0.40 20.21
C LEU A 102 -19.34 -1.04 19.92
N GLU A 103 -20.13 -2.04 20.39
CA GLU A 103 -19.92 -3.45 20.08
C GLU A 103 -20.00 -3.73 18.57
N GLU A 104 -20.97 -3.13 17.88
CA GLU A 104 -21.07 -3.26 16.42
C GLU A 104 -19.90 -2.58 15.70
N PHE A 105 -19.42 -1.44 16.19
CA PHE A 105 -18.25 -0.77 15.64
C PHE A 105 -16.98 -1.63 15.76
N ASP A 106 -16.76 -2.21 16.91
CA ASP A 106 -15.62 -3.10 17.17
C ASP A 106 -15.65 -4.38 16.31
N ALA A 107 -16.86 -4.79 15.89
CA ALA A 107 -17.03 -5.91 14.99
C ALA A 107 -16.68 -5.60 13.52
N ILE A 108 -16.62 -4.31 13.16
CA ILE A 108 -16.23 -3.87 11.79
C ILE A 108 -14.75 -4.12 11.58
N LYS A 109 -14.43 -5.01 10.65
CA LYS A 109 -13.06 -5.30 10.27
C LYS A 109 -12.70 -4.58 8.98
N THR A 110 -11.54 -3.96 8.97
CA THR A 110 -11.00 -3.20 7.83
C THR A 110 -9.66 -3.76 7.34
N PRO A 111 -9.60 -5.06 6.97
CA PRO A 111 -8.34 -5.72 6.63
C PRO A 111 -7.62 -5.12 5.42
N ALA A 112 -8.36 -4.56 4.45
CA ALA A 112 -7.76 -3.91 3.29
C ALA A 112 -7.14 -2.56 3.67
N THR A 113 -7.78 -1.79 4.55
CA THR A 113 -7.24 -0.55 5.12
C THR A 113 -5.97 -0.83 5.91
N ASP A 114 -5.99 -1.84 6.77
CA ASP A 114 -4.82 -2.24 7.57
C ASP A 114 -3.66 -2.69 6.68
N ALA A 115 -3.94 -3.49 5.65
CA ALA A 115 -2.93 -3.91 4.68
C ALA A 115 -2.35 -2.73 3.90
N PHE A 116 -3.19 -1.78 3.48
CA PHE A 116 -2.76 -0.56 2.81
C PHE A 116 -1.84 0.29 3.71
N LEU A 117 -2.22 0.50 4.98
CA LEU A 117 -1.41 1.27 5.93
C LEU A 117 -0.06 0.61 6.21
N ARG A 118 -0.02 -0.73 6.32
CA ARG A 118 1.24 -1.48 6.44
C ARG A 118 2.14 -1.28 5.23
N GLU A 119 1.59 -1.37 4.02
CA GLU A 119 2.36 -1.14 2.79
C GLU A 119 2.89 0.28 2.70
N VAL A 120 2.07 1.30 3.02
CA VAL A 120 2.51 2.71 3.02
C VAL A 120 3.66 2.93 4.02
N ARG A 121 3.59 2.34 5.22
CA ARG A 121 4.66 2.42 6.22
C ARG A 121 5.94 1.75 5.72
N ALA A 122 5.82 0.54 5.19
CA ALA A 122 6.96 -0.19 4.64
C ALA A 122 7.61 0.55 3.45
N GLN A 123 6.79 1.12 2.58
CA GLN A 123 7.26 1.88 1.43
C GLN A 123 7.94 3.19 1.85
N ALA A 124 7.46 3.86 2.89
CA ALA A 124 8.12 5.06 3.42
C ALA A 124 9.54 4.76 3.91
N ILE A 125 9.75 3.60 4.58
CA ILE A 125 11.07 3.16 5.02
C ILE A 125 11.98 2.88 3.83
N THR A 126 11.53 2.10 2.86
CA THR A 126 12.35 1.77 1.68
C THR A 126 12.69 3.02 0.86
N SER A 127 11.73 3.94 0.67
CA SER A 127 12.00 5.20 -0.04
C SER A 127 12.97 6.12 0.70
N ALA A 128 12.95 6.11 2.03
CA ALA A 128 13.93 6.85 2.83
C ALA A 128 15.33 6.25 2.65
N LEU A 129 15.47 4.93 2.65
CA LEU A 129 16.74 4.23 2.42
C LEU A 129 17.29 4.50 1.00
N ASP A 130 16.43 4.45 -0.01
CA ASP A 130 16.80 4.75 -1.40
C ASP A 130 17.34 6.21 -1.54
N SER A 131 16.85 7.14 -0.72
CA SER A 131 17.36 8.51 -0.70
C SER A 131 18.73 8.68 -0.05
N LEU A 132 19.22 7.63 0.65
CA LEU A 132 20.50 7.61 1.35
C LEU A 132 21.58 6.81 0.60
N ASP A 133 21.39 6.54 -0.69
CA ASP A 133 22.24 5.64 -1.49
C ASP A 133 23.75 5.98 -1.36
N GLY A 134 24.13 7.26 -1.43
CA GLY A 134 25.52 7.70 -1.24
C GLY A 134 26.11 7.44 0.15
N VAL A 135 25.30 7.18 1.19
CA VAL A 135 25.79 6.85 2.55
C VAL A 135 26.27 5.40 2.63
N PHE A 136 25.82 4.56 1.71
CA PHE A 136 26.15 3.13 1.65
C PHE A 136 27.30 2.83 0.68
N ASP A 137 27.80 3.84 -0.03
CA ASP A 137 28.91 3.74 -0.96
C ASP A 137 30.20 4.23 -0.28
N THR A 138 31.20 3.34 -0.14
CA THR A 138 32.45 3.61 0.56
C THR A 138 33.26 4.71 -0.12
N ASP A 139 33.31 4.72 -1.47
CA ASP A 139 34.06 5.72 -2.23
C ASP A 139 33.39 7.09 -2.09
N CYS A 140 32.06 7.16 -2.15
CA CYS A 140 31.30 8.38 -1.95
C CYS A 140 31.51 8.94 -0.53
N VAL A 141 31.51 8.08 0.50
CA VAL A 141 31.74 8.48 1.90
C VAL A 141 33.16 8.98 2.10
N MET A 142 34.15 8.31 1.51
CA MET A 142 35.57 8.71 1.55
C MET A 142 35.77 10.10 0.91
N GLU A 143 35.28 10.28 -0.29
CA GLU A 143 35.42 11.55 -1.03
C GLU A 143 34.70 12.72 -0.37
N THR A 144 33.45 12.49 0.05
CA THR A 144 32.62 13.54 0.66
C THR A 144 33.16 14.01 2.01
N ASN A 145 33.75 13.10 2.80
CA ASN A 145 34.23 13.42 4.16
C ASN A 145 35.75 13.66 4.23
N GLY A 146 36.49 13.42 3.15
CA GLY A 146 37.93 13.57 3.10
C GLY A 146 38.69 12.67 4.09
N ILE A 147 38.20 11.44 4.31
CA ILE A 147 38.72 10.45 5.23
C ILE A 147 39.45 9.32 4.48
N SER A 148 40.21 8.49 5.23
CA SER A 148 40.83 7.30 4.64
C SER A 148 39.79 6.27 4.19
N TYR A 149 40.17 5.40 3.25
CA TYR A 149 39.32 4.30 2.81
C TYR A 149 38.91 3.37 3.97
N GLU A 150 39.84 3.06 4.86
CA GLU A 150 39.59 2.20 6.02
C GLU A 150 38.54 2.80 6.99
N GLU A 151 38.59 4.12 7.23
CA GLU A 151 37.58 4.82 8.03
C GLU A 151 36.23 4.89 7.29
N ALA A 152 36.24 5.09 5.98
CA ALA A 152 35.02 5.08 5.16
C ALA A 152 34.36 3.69 5.17
N GLU A 153 35.13 2.61 4.96
CA GLU A 153 34.68 1.22 5.02
C GLU A 153 34.05 0.86 6.38
N GLN A 154 34.66 1.31 7.47
CA GLN A 154 34.10 1.08 8.80
C GLN A 154 32.74 1.77 9.00
N ARG A 155 32.59 2.99 8.49
CA ARG A 155 31.33 3.75 8.55
C ARG A 155 30.26 3.12 7.67
N THR A 156 30.58 2.77 6.44
CA THR A 156 29.63 2.14 5.51
C THR A 156 29.22 0.75 5.95
N THR A 157 30.11 -0.03 6.58
CA THR A 157 29.76 -1.33 7.18
C THR A 157 28.67 -1.18 8.24
N GLY A 158 28.81 -0.18 9.13
CA GLY A 158 27.78 0.12 10.12
C GLY A 158 26.47 0.59 9.51
N ALA A 159 26.54 1.45 8.50
CA ALA A 159 25.37 1.94 7.77
C ALA A 159 24.64 0.79 7.04
N LEU A 160 25.36 -0.11 6.39
CA LEU A 160 24.80 -1.28 5.71
C LEU A 160 24.10 -2.24 6.67
N ALA A 161 24.62 -2.41 7.89
CA ALA A 161 23.96 -3.22 8.91
C ALA A 161 22.58 -2.61 9.31
N VAL A 162 22.53 -1.28 9.49
CA VAL A 162 21.28 -0.56 9.78
C VAL A 162 20.32 -0.65 8.58
N ASN A 163 20.82 -0.47 7.36
CA ASN A 163 20.02 -0.61 6.14
C ASN A 163 19.35 -1.99 6.06
N SER A 164 20.14 -3.06 6.29
CA SER A 164 19.61 -4.43 6.27
C SER A 164 18.51 -4.63 7.31
N ALA A 165 18.73 -4.16 8.54
CA ALA A 165 17.75 -4.25 9.62
C ALA A 165 16.44 -3.50 9.29
N LEU A 166 16.52 -2.32 8.65
CA LEU A 166 15.37 -1.54 8.25
C LEU A 166 14.60 -2.18 7.07
N ILE A 167 15.31 -2.82 6.14
CA ILE A 167 14.69 -3.61 5.05
C ILE A 167 13.92 -4.80 5.63
N GLU A 168 14.52 -5.54 6.57
CA GLU A 168 13.86 -6.64 7.26
C GLU A 168 12.61 -6.15 8.03
N PHE A 169 12.73 -5.04 8.76
CA PHE A 169 11.61 -4.44 9.48
C PHE A 169 10.47 -4.04 8.52
N ALA A 170 10.78 -3.43 7.37
CA ALA A 170 9.78 -3.11 6.36
C ALA A 170 9.09 -4.36 5.80
N ALA A 171 9.82 -5.47 5.64
CA ALA A 171 9.26 -6.74 5.22
C ALA A 171 8.33 -7.36 6.29
N GLU A 172 8.68 -7.26 7.57
CA GLU A 172 7.84 -7.71 8.68
C GLU A 172 6.55 -6.87 8.80
N LEU A 173 6.64 -5.55 8.62
CA LEU A 173 5.44 -4.69 8.57
C LEU A 173 4.45 -5.14 7.49
N ARG A 174 4.93 -5.54 6.30
CA ARG A 174 4.07 -6.05 5.22
C ARG A 174 3.35 -7.35 5.59
N LYS A 175 4.01 -8.22 6.35
CA LYS A 175 3.43 -9.49 6.82
C LYS A 175 2.38 -9.31 7.92
N GLY A 176 2.33 -8.16 8.57
CA GLY A 176 1.46 -7.92 9.72
C GLY A 176 2.07 -8.43 11.04
N GLY A 177 3.37 -8.69 11.07
CA GLY A 177 4.12 -8.98 12.28
C GLY A 177 4.51 -7.68 12.98
N ALA A 178 4.23 -7.64 14.28
CA ALA A 178 4.61 -6.66 15.30
C ALA A 178 4.51 -5.16 14.92
N ALA A 179 3.39 -4.55 15.32
CA ALA A 179 3.41 -3.16 15.73
C ALA A 179 3.54 -3.13 17.25
#